data_21383a40ce0916b7e57020d646196e9d
#
_entry.id   21383a40ce0916b7e57020d646196e9d
#
_cell.length_a   1.000
_cell.length_b   1.000
_cell.length_c   1.000
_cell.angle_alpha   90.00
_cell.angle_beta   90.00
_cell.angle_gamma   90.00
#
_symmetry.space_group_name_H-M   'P 1'
#
loop_
_entity.id
_entity.type
_entity.pdbx_description
1 polymer ?
#
loop_
_entity_poly.entity_id
_entity_poly.type
_entity_poly.pdbx_seq_one_letter_code
_entity_poly.pdbx_strand_id
1 'polypeptide(L)'
;MILDAGYDSEEFYRDIYTEFNILPIIIRKPSMKWGPNLGKTGTPLCPLGYPTRRKGIKYDRGRTKFACYRVCIKDPQRLLFSCEYQNSENQFGWITHTHFKDDYRRQGPAVPGSRPYEQLKKLRTGIERYYGLTKENRYHMEVNNTYMGHDNVLIHVIEHYIAATLDILYEHRKTGKWSDVLNI
;
A
#
# COMPACT_ATOMS: atom_id res chain seq x y z
N MET A 1 7.21 -4.81 4.64
CA MET A 1 6.28 -5.01 5.78
C MET A 1 4.93 -4.41 5.42
N ILE A 2 3.82 -5.13 5.66
CA ILE A 2 2.45 -4.64 5.42
C ILE A 2 1.77 -4.48 6.77
N LEU A 3 1.20 -3.31 7.03
CA LEU A 3 0.63 -2.96 8.33
C LEU A 3 -0.79 -2.40 8.21
N ASP A 4 -1.50 -2.36 9.32
CA ASP A 4 -2.83 -1.80 9.42
C ASP A 4 -2.82 -0.26 9.37
N ALA A 5 -3.95 0.31 8.98
CA ALA A 5 -4.20 1.74 8.90
C ALA A 5 -4.02 2.48 10.26
N GLY A 6 -4.02 1.77 11.38
CA GLY A 6 -3.69 2.33 12.69
C GLY A 6 -2.27 2.91 12.77
N TYR A 7 -1.34 2.36 11.98
CA TYR A 7 0.06 2.77 11.93
C TYR A 7 0.34 3.85 10.87
N ASP A 8 -0.68 4.38 10.18
CA ASP A 8 -0.48 5.38 9.12
C ASP A 8 -0.19 6.78 9.72
N SER A 9 1.03 6.95 10.21
CA SER A 9 1.58 8.22 10.64
C SER A 9 2.93 8.48 9.96
N GLU A 10 3.22 9.75 9.66
CA GLU A 10 4.49 10.13 9.03
C GLU A 10 5.69 9.80 9.92
N GLU A 11 5.54 10.00 11.22
CA GLU A 11 6.55 9.70 12.22
C GLU A 11 6.92 8.21 12.20
N PHE A 12 5.94 7.32 12.22
CA PHE A 12 6.18 5.89 12.14
C PHE A 12 6.90 5.47 10.84
N TYR A 13 6.50 6.02 9.69
CA TYR A 13 7.20 5.74 8.44
C TYR A 13 8.65 6.23 8.46
N ARG A 14 8.89 7.42 9.02
CA ARG A 14 10.24 7.98 9.16
C ARG A 14 11.11 7.07 10.03
N ASP A 15 10.61 6.71 11.21
CA ASP A 15 11.37 5.95 12.19
C ASP A 15 11.72 4.55 11.67
N ILE A 16 10.76 3.83 11.09
CA ILE A 16 11.02 2.53 10.46
C ILE A 16 12.02 2.64 9.30
N TYR A 17 11.94 3.71 8.51
CA TYR A 17 12.88 3.89 7.41
C TYR A 17 14.28 4.25 7.91
N THR A 18 14.39 5.15 8.88
CA THR A 18 15.69 5.61 9.38
C THR A 18 16.42 4.57 10.22
N GLU A 19 15.70 3.80 11.01
CA GLU A 19 16.29 2.80 11.91
C GLU A 19 16.52 1.45 11.21
N PHE A 20 15.59 1.01 10.37
CA PHE A 20 15.61 -0.33 9.80
C PHE A 20 15.80 -0.35 8.28
N ASN A 21 15.86 0.80 7.62
CA ASN A 21 15.89 0.93 6.16
C ASN A 21 14.75 0.16 5.46
N ILE A 22 13.58 0.10 6.11
CA ILE A 22 12.37 -0.57 5.61
C ILE A 22 11.32 0.49 5.30
N LEU A 23 10.75 0.44 4.10
CA LEU A 23 9.56 1.22 3.76
C LEU A 23 8.30 0.36 4.01
N PRO A 24 7.52 0.66 5.06
CA PRO A 24 6.30 -0.09 5.34
C PRO A 24 5.23 0.24 4.29
N ILE A 25 4.36 -0.72 4.05
CA ILE A 25 3.16 -0.54 3.24
C ILE A 25 1.99 -0.57 4.19
N ILE A 26 1.38 0.60 4.37
CA ILE A 26 0.24 0.76 5.27
C ILE A 26 -0.99 1.10 4.43
N ILE A 27 -2.08 0.40 4.68
CA ILE A 27 -3.34 0.68 4.00
C ILE A 27 -3.96 1.91 4.65
N ARG A 28 -4.06 2.98 3.89
CA ARG A 28 -4.60 4.25 4.38
C ARG A 28 -6.07 4.16 4.75
N LYS A 29 -6.43 4.89 5.78
CA LYS A 29 -7.84 5.13 6.10
C LYS A 29 -8.50 5.94 4.97
N PRO A 30 -9.69 5.56 4.49
CA PRO A 30 -10.38 6.29 3.41
C PRO A 30 -10.65 7.77 3.76
N SER A 31 -10.83 8.09 5.03
CA SER A 31 -11.05 9.44 5.53
C SER A 31 -9.82 10.33 5.54
N MET A 32 -8.62 9.76 5.41
CA MET A 32 -7.39 10.52 5.50
C MET A 32 -7.13 11.29 4.21
N LYS A 33 -7.04 12.61 4.31
CA LYS A 33 -6.75 13.50 3.18
C LYS A 33 -5.24 13.72 3.05
N TRP A 34 -4.78 13.85 1.83
CA TRP A 34 -3.44 14.35 1.55
C TRP A 34 -3.42 15.87 1.73
N GLY A 35 -2.25 16.43 1.94
CA GLY A 35 -2.08 17.88 2.00
C GLY A 35 -2.52 18.59 0.71
N PRO A 36 -2.56 19.94 0.72
CA PRO A 36 -2.90 20.73 -0.45
C PRO A 36 -1.97 20.39 -1.63
N ASN A 37 -2.47 20.53 -2.84
CA ASN A 37 -1.74 20.24 -4.09
C ASN A 37 -1.38 18.77 -4.31
N LEU A 38 -1.98 17.85 -3.55
CA LEU A 38 -1.82 16.42 -3.75
C LEU A 38 -3.15 15.80 -4.20
N GLY A 39 -3.07 14.89 -5.17
CA GLY A 39 -4.20 14.10 -5.63
C GLY A 39 -4.61 13.00 -4.66
N LYS A 40 -5.70 12.30 -4.96
CA LYS A 40 -6.26 11.21 -4.13
C LYS A 40 -5.25 10.10 -3.79
N THR A 41 -4.23 9.94 -4.61
CA THR A 41 -3.16 8.93 -4.44
C THR A 41 -1.89 9.50 -3.81
N GLY A 42 -1.91 10.74 -3.31
CA GLY A 42 -0.73 11.42 -2.77
C GLY A 42 0.28 11.87 -3.84
N THR A 43 -0.07 11.81 -5.11
CA THR A 43 0.77 12.33 -6.20
C THR A 43 0.59 13.84 -6.34
N PRO A 44 1.66 14.60 -6.63
CA PRO A 44 1.53 16.03 -6.88
C PRO A 44 0.54 16.34 -8.00
N LEU A 45 -0.23 17.40 -7.85
CA LEU A 45 -1.07 17.94 -8.91
C LEU A 45 -0.26 18.91 -9.75
N CYS A 46 -0.45 18.90 -11.07
CA CYS A 46 0.12 19.91 -11.94
C CYS A 46 -0.57 21.28 -11.70
N PRO A 47 -0.05 22.41 -12.22
CA PRO A 47 -0.64 23.73 -12.03
C PRO A 47 -2.12 23.85 -12.43
N LEU A 48 -2.60 23.00 -13.33
CA LEU A 48 -4.01 22.91 -13.71
C LEU A 48 -4.82 21.91 -12.83
N GLY A 49 -4.25 21.38 -11.77
CA GLY A 49 -4.94 20.49 -10.83
C GLY A 49 -5.08 19.03 -11.30
N TYR A 50 -4.39 18.59 -12.37
CA TYR A 50 -4.40 17.19 -12.77
C TYR A 50 -3.32 16.39 -12.06
N PRO A 51 -3.60 15.13 -11.68
CA PRO A 51 -2.62 14.28 -11.03
C PRO A 51 -1.46 13.96 -11.99
N THR A 52 -0.25 14.08 -11.48
CA THR A 52 0.97 13.65 -12.17
C THR A 52 1.19 12.16 -11.99
N ARG A 53 2.08 11.58 -12.80
CA ARG A 53 2.48 10.19 -12.70
C ARG A 53 3.94 10.08 -12.26
N ARG A 54 4.22 9.11 -11.41
CA ARG A 54 5.58 8.82 -10.99
C ARG A 54 6.39 8.29 -12.16
N LYS A 55 7.56 8.90 -12.40
CA LYS A 55 8.52 8.51 -13.45
C LYS A 55 9.66 7.65 -12.92
N GLY A 56 10.07 7.87 -11.70
CA GLY A 56 11.16 7.11 -11.09
C GLY A 56 11.51 7.63 -9.72
N ILE A 57 12.27 6.81 -9.02
CA ILE A 57 12.82 7.12 -7.70
C ILE A 57 14.34 7.21 -7.86
N LYS A 58 14.95 8.20 -7.24
CA LYS A 58 16.40 8.32 -7.09
C LYS A 58 16.72 8.24 -5.61
N TYR A 59 17.07 7.05 -5.18
CA TYR A 59 17.40 6.77 -3.76
C TYR A 59 18.66 7.51 -3.32
N ASP A 60 19.66 7.63 -4.19
CA ASP A 60 20.90 8.39 -4.00
C ASP A 60 20.65 9.87 -3.65
N ARG A 61 19.57 10.43 -4.17
CA ARG A 61 19.17 11.83 -3.96
C ARG A 61 17.95 11.99 -3.07
N GLY A 62 17.43 10.91 -2.49
CA GLY A 62 16.25 10.91 -1.63
C GLY A 62 15.03 11.59 -2.25
N ARG A 63 14.80 11.37 -3.56
CA ARG A 63 13.70 12.05 -4.28
C ARG A 63 12.98 11.17 -5.28
N THR A 64 11.69 11.49 -5.48
CA THR A 64 10.84 10.88 -6.50
C THR A 64 10.49 11.91 -7.56
N LYS A 65 10.66 11.54 -8.84
CA LYS A 65 10.30 12.37 -9.98
C LYS A 65 8.86 12.08 -10.43
N PHE A 66 8.09 13.14 -10.60
CA PHE A 66 6.74 13.11 -11.14
C PHE A 66 6.66 13.95 -12.42
N ALA A 67 5.81 13.52 -13.35
CA ALA A 67 5.60 14.20 -14.62
C ALA A 67 4.13 14.27 -15.00
N CYS A 68 3.71 15.38 -15.58
CA CYS A 68 2.40 15.54 -16.20
C CYS A 68 2.43 14.95 -17.62
N TYR A 69 1.45 14.12 -17.94
CA TYR A 69 1.28 13.51 -19.27
C TYR A 69 0.30 14.28 -20.16
N ARG A 70 0.08 15.56 -19.85
CA ARG A 70 -0.79 16.44 -20.64
C ARG A 70 -2.21 15.91 -20.80
N VAL A 71 -2.74 15.27 -19.78
CA VAL A 71 -4.11 14.74 -19.77
C VAL A 71 -5.13 15.87 -19.99
N CYS A 72 -4.79 17.09 -19.56
CA CYS A 72 -5.61 18.28 -19.74
C CYS A 72 -5.93 18.61 -21.22
N ILE A 73 -5.09 18.21 -22.17
CA ILE A 73 -5.33 18.42 -23.61
C ILE A 73 -6.58 17.66 -24.10
N LYS A 74 -6.93 16.56 -23.42
CA LYS A 74 -8.07 15.72 -23.77
C LYS A 74 -9.35 16.10 -23.05
N ASP A 75 -9.31 17.08 -22.16
CA ASP A 75 -10.46 17.52 -21.39
C ASP A 75 -11.04 18.79 -22.01
N PRO A 76 -12.21 18.72 -22.70
CA PRO A 76 -12.82 19.85 -23.37
C PRO A 76 -13.15 21.01 -22.42
N GLN A 77 -13.46 20.72 -21.16
CA GLN A 77 -13.83 21.75 -20.17
C GLN A 77 -12.64 22.59 -19.72
N ARG A 78 -11.41 22.12 -19.96
CA ARG A 78 -10.18 22.80 -19.53
C ARG A 78 -9.29 23.32 -20.66
N LEU A 79 -9.75 23.22 -21.90
CA LEU A 79 -9.13 23.88 -23.06
C LEU A 79 -9.08 25.40 -22.92
N LEU A 80 -9.89 25.96 -22.01
CA LEU A 80 -9.94 27.40 -21.74
C LEU A 80 -8.77 27.90 -20.87
N PHE A 81 -7.97 27.01 -20.28
CA PHE A 81 -6.84 27.39 -19.43
C PHE A 81 -5.51 27.06 -20.14
N SER A 82 -4.75 28.10 -20.48
CA SER A 82 -3.41 27.92 -21.06
C SER A 82 -2.46 27.38 -19.99
N CYS A 83 -1.81 26.26 -20.30
CA CYS A 83 -0.72 25.72 -19.51
C CYS A 83 0.61 26.05 -20.18
N GLU A 84 1.52 26.71 -19.48
CA GLU A 84 2.87 27.05 -19.96
C GLU A 84 3.62 25.83 -20.55
N TYR A 85 3.31 24.64 -20.02
CA TYR A 85 3.94 23.38 -20.41
C TYR A 85 3.19 22.63 -21.53
N GLN A 86 2.14 23.21 -22.08
CA GLN A 86 1.31 22.56 -23.11
C GLN A 86 2.10 22.30 -24.39
N ASN A 87 2.91 23.27 -24.79
CA ASN A 87 3.68 23.28 -26.03
C ASN A 87 5.17 22.97 -25.82
N SER A 88 5.56 22.44 -24.64
CA SER A 88 6.96 22.09 -24.44
C SER A 88 7.40 21.00 -25.42
N GLU A 89 8.59 21.12 -26.01
CA GLU A 89 9.20 20.12 -26.92
C GLU A 89 9.45 18.77 -26.20
N ASN A 90 9.46 18.79 -24.86
CA ASN A 90 9.66 17.60 -24.06
C ASN A 90 8.45 16.64 -24.14
N GLN A 91 8.70 15.34 -24.09
CA GLN A 91 7.68 14.29 -24.04
C GLN A 91 6.67 14.50 -22.88
N PHE A 92 7.07 15.17 -21.81
CA PHE A 92 6.26 15.47 -20.63
C PHE A 92 6.02 16.96 -20.54
N GLY A 93 4.86 17.34 -19.99
CA GLY A 93 4.58 18.70 -19.60
C GLY A 93 5.33 19.08 -18.32
N TRP A 94 4.61 19.54 -17.31
CA TRP A 94 5.19 19.92 -16.02
C TRP A 94 5.87 18.75 -15.30
N ILE A 95 7.08 19.00 -14.77
CA ILE A 95 7.87 18.03 -14.03
C ILE A 95 8.14 18.59 -12.64
N THR A 96 7.93 17.75 -11.62
CA THR A 96 8.24 18.08 -10.23
C THR A 96 8.95 16.93 -9.52
N HIS A 97 9.52 17.25 -8.38
CA HIS A 97 10.17 16.28 -7.50
C HIS A 97 9.59 16.42 -6.10
N THR A 98 9.42 15.30 -5.41
CA THR A 98 9.15 15.26 -3.98
C THR A 98 10.36 14.65 -3.28
N HIS A 99 10.78 15.21 -2.15
CA HIS A 99 11.87 14.65 -1.37
C HIS A 99 11.34 13.68 -0.32
N PHE A 100 12.14 12.68 0.04
CA PHE A 100 11.75 11.68 1.05
C PHE A 100 11.46 12.35 2.39
N LYS A 101 12.30 13.29 2.79
CA LYS A 101 12.14 14.05 4.02
C LYS A 101 10.84 14.83 4.12
N ASP A 102 10.17 15.13 2.99
CA ASP A 102 8.91 15.87 3.01
C ASP A 102 7.74 15.00 3.45
N ASP A 103 7.74 13.72 3.08
CA ASP A 103 6.74 12.74 3.51
C ASP A 103 7.18 11.32 3.11
N TYR A 104 7.63 10.55 4.06
CA TYR A 104 8.07 9.17 3.85
C TYR A 104 6.96 8.23 3.35
N ARG A 105 5.69 8.53 3.60
CA ARG A 105 4.54 7.73 3.14
C ARG A 105 4.41 7.68 1.62
N ARG A 106 4.95 8.67 0.91
CA ARG A 106 4.90 8.79 -0.56
C ARG A 106 6.10 8.19 -1.25
N GLN A 107 7.01 7.61 -0.48
CA GLN A 107 8.26 7.07 -0.97
C GLN A 107 8.16 5.55 -1.11
N GLY A 108 9.00 4.93 -1.72
CA GLY A 108 8.99 3.49 -1.87
C GLY A 108 8.35 2.98 -3.17
N PRO A 109 8.52 1.70 -3.41
CA PRO A 109 8.10 1.05 -4.65
C PRO A 109 6.57 0.96 -4.78
N ALA A 110 5.87 0.93 -3.68
CA ALA A 110 4.43 0.72 -3.61
C ALA A 110 3.70 1.91 -3.00
N VAL A 111 3.58 3.00 -3.75
CA VAL A 111 2.75 4.15 -3.33
C VAL A 111 1.26 3.88 -3.59
N PRO A 112 0.37 4.45 -2.78
CA PRO A 112 -1.08 4.32 -2.96
C PRO A 112 -1.52 4.58 -4.41
N GLY A 113 -2.39 3.71 -4.94
CA GLY A 113 -2.86 3.78 -6.32
C GLY A 113 -1.91 3.23 -7.39
N SER A 114 -0.73 2.74 -7.02
CA SER A 114 0.14 2.01 -7.94
C SER A 114 -0.24 0.53 -8.03
N ARG A 115 0.05 -0.11 -9.18
CA ARG A 115 -0.18 -1.56 -9.34
C ARG A 115 0.50 -2.42 -8.26
N PRO A 116 1.76 -2.17 -7.87
CA PRO A 116 2.38 -2.89 -6.75
C PRO A 116 1.62 -2.71 -5.43
N TYR A 117 1.14 -1.51 -5.13
CA TYR A 117 0.37 -1.25 -3.92
C TYR A 117 -0.94 -2.05 -3.89
N GLU A 118 -1.69 -2.07 -5.01
CA GLU A 118 -2.95 -2.81 -5.09
C GLU A 118 -2.73 -4.33 -5.00
N GLN A 119 -1.63 -4.83 -5.54
CA GLN A 119 -1.24 -6.25 -5.39
C GLN A 119 -0.94 -6.60 -3.92
N LEU A 120 -0.15 -5.75 -3.25
CA LEU A 120 0.20 -5.96 -1.84
C LEU A 120 -1.01 -5.81 -0.90
N LYS A 121 -1.93 -4.92 -1.24
CA LYS A 121 -3.22 -4.80 -0.53
C LYS A 121 -4.03 -6.09 -0.57
N LYS A 122 -4.04 -6.80 -1.70
CA LYS A 122 -4.70 -8.11 -1.82
C LYS A 122 -4.08 -9.16 -0.90
N LEU A 123 -2.75 -9.17 -0.76
CA LEU A 123 -2.07 -10.09 0.16
C LEU A 123 -2.52 -9.86 1.61
N ARG A 124 -2.71 -8.61 2.03
CA ARG A 124 -3.25 -8.33 3.36
C ARG A 124 -4.64 -8.93 3.56
N THR A 125 -5.54 -8.80 2.58
CA THR A 125 -6.87 -9.40 2.66
C THR A 125 -6.79 -10.92 2.83
N GLY A 126 -5.82 -11.58 2.17
CA GLY A 126 -5.54 -13.01 2.38
C GLY A 126 -5.12 -13.32 3.81
N ILE A 127 -4.24 -12.50 4.39
CA ILE A 127 -3.81 -12.65 5.80
C ILE A 127 -4.99 -12.46 6.76
N GLU A 128 -5.85 -11.45 6.54
CA GLU A 128 -7.03 -11.22 7.38
C GLU A 128 -8.03 -12.38 7.31
N ARG A 129 -8.21 -12.96 6.13
CA ARG A 129 -9.03 -14.18 5.98
C ARG A 129 -8.42 -15.38 6.69
N TYR A 130 -7.10 -15.53 6.62
CA TYR A 130 -6.40 -16.56 7.36
C TYR A 130 -6.61 -16.42 8.88
N TYR A 131 -6.49 -15.20 9.40
CA TYR A 131 -6.81 -14.93 10.81
C TYR A 131 -8.29 -15.21 11.16
N GLY A 132 -9.21 -14.84 10.28
CA GLY A 132 -10.64 -15.17 10.47
C GLY A 132 -10.90 -16.67 10.52
N LEU A 133 -10.23 -17.45 9.66
CA LEU A 133 -10.32 -18.92 9.70
C LEU A 133 -9.80 -19.50 11.00
N THR A 134 -8.66 -19.01 11.49
CA THR A 134 -8.06 -19.52 12.73
C THR A 134 -8.84 -19.11 13.97
N LYS A 135 -9.29 -17.85 14.03
CA LYS A 135 -9.96 -17.32 15.22
C LYS A 135 -11.42 -17.76 15.36
N GLU A 136 -12.19 -17.58 14.31
CA GLU A 136 -13.66 -17.60 14.41
C GLU A 136 -14.30 -18.78 13.68
N ASN A 137 -13.86 -19.06 12.44
CA ASN A 137 -14.65 -19.91 11.55
C ASN A 137 -14.34 -21.40 11.68
N ARG A 138 -13.09 -21.81 11.57
CA ARG A 138 -12.72 -23.23 11.45
C ARG A 138 -12.08 -23.80 12.71
N TYR A 139 -11.22 -23.02 13.33
CA TYR A 139 -10.41 -23.51 14.45
C TYR A 139 -10.89 -22.98 15.80
N HIS A 140 -11.80 -21.99 15.81
CA HIS A 140 -12.42 -21.44 17.03
C HIS A 140 -11.40 -21.10 18.13
N MET A 141 -10.26 -20.52 17.74
CA MET A 141 -9.14 -20.29 18.66
C MET A 141 -9.54 -19.41 19.86
N GLU A 142 -10.45 -18.45 19.65
CA GLU A 142 -10.93 -17.59 20.74
C GLU A 142 -11.92 -18.31 21.67
N VAL A 143 -12.77 -19.19 21.13
CA VAL A 143 -13.80 -19.91 21.91
C VAL A 143 -13.17 -21.07 22.68
N ASN A 144 -12.20 -21.75 22.10
CA ASN A 144 -11.56 -22.91 22.70
C ASN A 144 -10.35 -22.55 23.57
N ASN A 145 -10.13 -21.28 23.86
CA ASN A 145 -9.01 -20.82 24.68
C ASN A 145 -9.29 -21.07 26.17
N THR A 146 -8.98 -22.26 26.62
CA THR A 146 -9.09 -22.69 28.04
C THR A 146 -7.74 -22.66 28.78
N TYR A 147 -6.69 -22.23 28.09
CA TYR A 147 -5.33 -22.24 28.62
C TYR A 147 -5.08 -21.03 29.52
N MET A 148 -4.46 -21.29 30.66
CA MET A 148 -3.99 -20.25 31.57
C MET A 148 -2.48 -20.08 31.46
N GLY A 149 -2.02 -18.84 31.56
CA GLY A 149 -0.60 -18.51 31.50
C GLY A 149 -0.10 -18.21 30.08
N HIS A 150 0.87 -17.29 29.98
CA HIS A 150 1.37 -16.76 28.72
C HIS A 150 1.93 -17.84 27.79
N ASP A 151 2.70 -18.79 28.34
CA ASP A 151 3.36 -19.81 27.52
C ASP A 151 2.36 -20.81 26.94
N ASN A 152 1.36 -21.19 27.73
CA ASN A 152 0.31 -22.09 27.27
C ASN A 152 -0.55 -21.44 26.16
N VAL A 153 -0.90 -20.17 26.34
CA VAL A 153 -1.61 -19.41 25.28
C VAL A 153 -0.77 -19.32 24.02
N LEU A 154 0.54 -19.08 24.14
CA LEU A 154 1.43 -19.01 22.99
C LEU A 154 1.52 -20.35 22.25
N ILE A 155 1.67 -21.45 22.97
CA ILE A 155 1.69 -22.80 22.37
C ILE A 155 0.38 -23.05 21.62
N HIS A 156 -0.76 -22.79 22.25
CA HIS A 156 -2.07 -22.98 21.64
C HIS A 156 -2.24 -22.15 20.36
N VAL A 157 -1.80 -20.89 20.36
CA VAL A 157 -1.79 -20.03 19.17
C VAL A 157 -0.93 -20.64 18.06
N ILE A 158 0.27 -21.12 18.38
CA ILE A 158 1.19 -21.73 17.41
C ILE A 158 0.56 -23.01 16.83
N GLU A 159 -0.01 -23.87 17.63
CA GLU A 159 -0.68 -25.10 17.17
C GLU A 159 -1.80 -24.80 16.17
N HIS A 160 -2.64 -23.81 16.44
CA HIS A 160 -3.71 -23.39 15.53
C HIS A 160 -3.16 -22.85 14.19
N TYR A 161 -2.09 -22.08 14.24
CA TYR A 161 -1.45 -21.58 13.02
C TYR A 161 -0.79 -22.69 12.19
N ILE A 162 -0.18 -23.67 12.86
CA ILE A 162 0.39 -24.84 12.17
C ILE A 162 -0.74 -25.63 11.50
N ALA A 163 -1.82 -25.94 12.22
CA ALA A 163 -2.96 -26.67 11.68
C ALA A 163 -3.56 -25.96 10.46
N ALA A 164 -3.83 -24.65 10.57
CA ALA A 164 -4.37 -23.86 9.48
C ALA A 164 -3.42 -23.82 8.26
N THR A 165 -2.11 -23.73 8.51
CA THR A 165 -1.12 -23.72 7.42
C THR A 165 -1.07 -25.06 6.71
N LEU A 166 -1.12 -26.17 7.43
CA LEU A 166 -1.14 -27.51 6.87
C LEU A 166 -2.40 -27.75 6.03
N ASP A 167 -3.55 -27.31 6.48
CA ASP A 167 -4.80 -27.40 5.72
C ASP A 167 -4.73 -26.62 4.41
N ILE A 168 -4.21 -25.39 4.46
CA ILE A 168 -4.03 -24.56 3.27
C ILE A 168 -3.10 -25.24 2.26
N LEU A 169 -1.97 -25.77 2.73
CA LEU A 169 -1.02 -26.50 1.89
C LEU A 169 -1.64 -27.78 1.30
N TYR A 170 -2.42 -28.50 2.09
CA TYR A 170 -3.13 -29.70 1.65
C TYR A 170 -4.14 -29.38 0.53
N GLU A 171 -4.99 -28.37 0.73
CA GLU A 171 -5.96 -27.96 -0.28
C GLU A 171 -5.28 -27.40 -1.53
N HIS A 172 -4.20 -26.63 -1.39
CA HIS A 172 -3.40 -26.20 -2.55
C HIS A 172 -2.83 -27.40 -3.33
N ARG A 173 -2.29 -28.41 -2.63
CA ARG A 173 -1.76 -29.62 -3.26
C ARG A 173 -2.84 -30.37 -4.01
N LYS A 174 -4.07 -30.38 -3.51
CA LYS A 174 -5.22 -31.05 -4.11
C LYS A 174 -5.77 -30.30 -5.32
N THR A 175 -5.88 -28.98 -5.24
CA THR A 175 -6.53 -28.15 -6.29
C THR A 175 -5.53 -27.55 -7.28
N GLY A 176 -4.27 -27.42 -6.90
CA GLY A 176 -3.23 -26.75 -7.69
C GLY A 176 -3.39 -25.23 -7.77
N LYS A 177 -4.37 -24.65 -7.07
CA LYS A 177 -4.68 -23.21 -7.13
C LYS A 177 -4.72 -22.57 -5.76
N TRP A 178 -3.97 -21.49 -5.59
CA TRP A 178 -4.02 -20.69 -4.38
C TRP A 178 -5.32 -19.88 -4.23
N SER A 179 -5.94 -19.51 -5.34
CA SER A 179 -7.20 -18.77 -5.34
C SER A 179 -8.34 -19.53 -4.67
N ASP A 180 -8.41 -20.85 -4.89
CA ASP A 180 -9.49 -21.67 -4.35
C ASP A 180 -9.33 -21.94 -2.86
N VAL A 181 -8.09 -21.91 -2.37
CA VAL A 181 -7.75 -22.14 -0.95
C VAL A 181 -8.00 -20.88 -0.10
N LEU A 182 -7.67 -19.72 -0.64
CA LEU A 182 -7.75 -18.45 0.07
C LEU A 182 -9.02 -17.65 -0.28
N ASN A 183 -9.88 -18.16 -1.13
CA ASN A 183 -11.04 -17.44 -1.69
C ASN A 183 -10.66 -16.05 -2.22
N ILE A 184 -9.53 -15.95 -2.96
CA ILE A 184 -8.98 -14.71 -3.53
C ILE A 184 -9.44 -14.55 -4.98
#